data_b22c68acbbbd25a7cbb6fb27f56903a7
#
_entry.id   b22c68acbbbd25a7cbb6fb27f56903a7
#
_cell.length_a   1.000
_cell.length_b   1.000
_cell.length_c   1.000
_cell.angle_alpha   90.00
_cell.angle_beta   90.00
_cell.angle_gamma   90.00
#
_symmetry.space_group_name_H-M   'P 1'
#
loop_
_entity.id
_entity.type
_entity.pdbx_description
1 polymer ?
#
loop_
_entity_poly.entity_id
_entity_poly.type
_entity_poly.pdbx_seq_one_letter_code
_entity_poly.pdbx_strand_id
1 'polypeptide(L)'
;MSLLGKKVAGVLESRLLKDGGFVTTEYNTGEQWDAPNGWAPLEWMMIWGLDRCGQKNLAALAAKRWIKLNIHVYKNTGKLMEKYNVTDVNKEAGGGEYGGQDGFGWTNGVLLKLISMYGMN
;
A
#
# COMPACT_ATOMS: atom_id res chain seq x y z
N MET A 1 -8.85 -5.38 22.56
CA MET A 1 -8.68 -4.42 21.46
C MET A 1 -9.25 -3.08 21.88
N SER A 2 -8.52 -1.99 21.71
CA SER A 2 -8.92 -0.66 22.14
C SER A 2 -10.02 -0.08 21.24
N LEU A 3 -10.85 0.80 21.81
CA LEU A 3 -11.85 1.56 21.04
C LEU A 3 -11.17 2.42 19.96
N LEU A 4 -10.02 3.01 20.29
CA LEU A 4 -9.23 3.81 19.34
C LEU A 4 -8.77 2.96 18.14
N GLY A 5 -8.28 1.76 18.39
CA GLY A 5 -7.88 0.84 17.32
C GLY A 5 -9.03 0.51 16.38
N LYS A 6 -10.24 0.29 16.90
CA LYS A 6 -11.44 0.06 16.09
C LYS A 6 -11.81 1.27 15.23
N LYS A 7 -11.76 2.47 15.82
CA LYS A 7 -12.07 3.70 15.10
C LYS A 7 -11.07 3.95 13.96
N VAL A 8 -9.78 3.78 14.24
CA VAL A 8 -8.73 3.94 13.21
C VAL A 8 -8.94 2.92 12.10
N ALA A 9 -9.17 1.65 12.43
CA ALA A 9 -9.43 0.61 11.43
C ALA A 9 -10.64 0.94 10.55
N GLY A 10 -11.72 1.45 11.13
CA GLY A 10 -12.90 1.86 10.39
C GLY A 10 -12.62 2.98 9.40
N VAL A 11 -11.83 3.97 9.78
CA VAL A 11 -11.41 5.07 8.89
C VAL A 11 -10.50 4.54 7.78
N LEU A 12 -9.50 3.75 8.11
CA LEU A 12 -8.59 3.18 7.11
C LEU A 12 -9.34 2.36 6.07
N GLU A 13 -10.25 1.49 6.51
CA GLU A 13 -11.02 0.65 5.61
C GLU A 13 -11.97 1.45 4.72
N SER A 14 -12.73 2.37 5.28
CA SER A 14 -13.77 3.09 4.55
C SER A 14 -13.24 4.21 3.67
N ARG A 15 -12.10 4.82 4.03
CA ARG A 15 -11.62 6.03 3.36
C ARG A 15 -10.33 5.83 2.58
N LEU A 16 -9.42 4.98 3.02
CA LEU A 16 -8.08 4.85 2.44
C LEU A 16 -7.82 3.53 1.73
N LEU A 17 -8.53 2.46 2.06
CA LEU A 17 -8.27 1.17 1.45
C LEU A 17 -8.83 1.12 0.01
N LYS A 18 -7.92 0.86 -0.94
CA LYS A 18 -8.22 0.74 -2.37
C LYS A 18 -7.83 -0.66 -2.87
N ASP A 19 -8.00 -0.90 -4.16
CA ASP A 19 -7.74 -2.22 -4.76
C ASP A 19 -6.29 -2.69 -4.59
N GLY A 20 -5.34 -1.77 -4.59
CA GLY A 20 -3.91 -2.06 -4.47
C GLY A 20 -3.29 -1.86 -3.10
N GLY A 21 -4.09 -1.50 -2.10
CA GLY A 21 -3.62 -1.19 -0.75
C GLY A 21 -4.14 0.17 -0.27
N PHE A 22 -3.46 0.76 0.69
CA PHE A 22 -3.87 2.07 1.24
C PHE A 22 -3.35 3.22 0.39
N VAL A 23 -4.24 4.13 0.01
CA VAL A 23 -3.86 5.39 -0.61
C VAL A 23 -3.30 6.35 0.45
N THR A 24 -2.41 7.25 0.04
CA THR A 24 -1.75 8.18 0.96
C THR A 24 -2.72 9.16 1.61
N THR A 25 -3.59 9.77 0.81
CA THR A 25 -4.65 10.68 1.24
C THR A 25 -5.90 10.46 0.40
N GLU A 26 -6.99 11.13 0.78
CA GLU A 26 -8.23 11.12 -0.02
C GLU A 26 -8.21 12.13 -1.17
N TYR A 27 -7.20 13.01 -1.20
CA TYR A 27 -7.14 14.11 -2.15
C TYR A 27 -6.22 13.78 -3.32
N ASN A 28 -6.68 14.11 -4.52
CA ASN A 28 -5.87 13.98 -5.74
C ASN A 28 -5.50 15.38 -6.21
N THR A 29 -4.36 15.87 -5.75
CA THR A 29 -3.86 17.22 -6.05
C THR A 29 -2.82 17.24 -7.15
N GLY A 30 -2.43 16.09 -7.68
CA GLY A 30 -1.32 15.98 -8.62
C GLY A 30 0.04 15.81 -7.96
N GLU A 31 0.11 15.85 -6.63
CA GLU A 31 1.34 15.61 -5.88
C GLU A 31 1.57 14.11 -5.68
N GLN A 32 2.85 13.72 -5.54
CA GLN A 32 3.19 12.30 -5.47
C GLN A 32 2.78 11.62 -4.15
N TRP A 33 2.66 12.37 -3.06
CA TRP A 33 2.22 11.87 -1.75
C TRP A 33 0.72 12.02 -1.53
N ASP A 34 -0.05 12.04 -2.60
CA ASP A 34 -1.51 12.11 -2.59
C ASP A 34 -2.12 10.92 -3.35
N ALA A 35 -3.45 10.86 -3.36
CA ALA A 35 -4.15 9.90 -4.23
C ALA A 35 -3.74 10.15 -5.70
N PRO A 36 -3.62 9.13 -6.50
CA PRO A 36 -3.98 7.73 -6.28
C PRO A 36 -2.83 6.86 -5.73
N ASN A 37 -1.77 7.46 -5.23
CA ASN A 37 -0.53 6.76 -4.92
C ASN A 37 -0.51 6.15 -3.52
N GLY A 38 0.09 4.98 -3.41
CA GLY A 38 0.46 4.33 -2.17
C GLY A 38 1.98 4.15 -2.11
N TRP A 39 2.51 4.17 -0.88
CA TRP A 39 3.95 4.15 -0.61
C TRP A 39 4.26 3.05 0.40
N ALA A 40 5.30 2.28 0.14
CA ALA A 40 5.65 1.12 0.96
C ALA A 40 5.78 1.42 2.47
N PRO A 41 6.45 2.51 2.91
CA PRO A 41 6.54 2.80 4.35
C PRO A 41 5.18 3.03 5.00
N LEU A 42 4.26 3.71 4.32
CA LEU A 42 2.92 3.96 4.85
C LEU A 42 2.08 2.70 4.87
N GLU A 43 2.18 1.86 3.84
CA GLU A 43 1.54 0.54 3.83
C GLU A 43 2.00 -0.28 5.03
N TRP A 44 3.31 -0.32 5.28
CA TRP A 44 3.88 -1.05 6.40
C TRP A 44 3.36 -0.55 7.75
N MET A 45 3.36 0.77 7.94
CA MET A 45 2.86 1.37 9.19
C MET A 45 1.40 1.01 9.46
N MET A 46 0.55 1.11 8.44
CA MET A 46 -0.87 0.83 8.58
C MET A 46 -1.13 -0.67 8.79
N ILE A 47 -0.51 -1.53 8.00
CA ILE A 47 -0.69 -2.98 8.10
C ILE A 47 -0.16 -3.51 9.43
N TRP A 48 1.05 -3.10 9.82
CA TRP A 48 1.65 -3.50 11.09
C TRP A 48 0.82 -3.01 12.28
N GLY A 49 0.37 -1.76 12.24
CA GLY A 49 -0.48 -1.19 13.28
C GLY A 49 -1.80 -1.93 13.42
N LEU A 50 -2.46 -2.24 12.31
CA LEU A 50 -3.71 -3.01 12.29
C LEU A 50 -3.51 -4.42 12.87
N ASP A 51 -2.46 -5.10 12.47
CA ASP A 51 -2.14 -6.43 12.97
C ASP A 51 -1.92 -6.38 14.49
N ARG A 52 -1.13 -5.43 14.95
CA ARG A 52 -0.79 -5.27 16.38
C ARG A 52 -2.00 -4.91 17.25
N CYS A 53 -2.96 -4.20 16.73
CA CYS A 53 -4.16 -3.84 17.51
C CYS A 53 -5.32 -4.84 17.35
N GLY A 54 -5.04 -6.00 16.78
CA GLY A 54 -6.03 -7.09 16.68
C GLY A 54 -6.93 -7.04 15.45
N GLN A 55 -6.71 -6.09 14.52
CA GLN A 55 -7.45 -6.00 13.26
C GLN A 55 -6.79 -6.88 12.18
N LYS A 56 -6.66 -8.17 12.46
CA LYS A 56 -5.85 -9.09 11.66
C LYS A 56 -6.42 -9.35 10.27
N ASN A 57 -7.74 -9.39 10.13
CA ASN A 57 -8.37 -9.62 8.82
C ASN A 57 -8.14 -8.44 7.89
N LEU A 58 -8.30 -7.22 8.40
CA LEU A 58 -8.06 -6.01 7.61
C LEU A 58 -6.59 -5.87 7.24
N ALA A 59 -5.69 -6.14 8.19
CA ALA A 59 -4.24 -6.13 7.93
C ALA A 59 -3.88 -7.12 6.82
N ALA A 60 -4.39 -8.34 6.88
CA ALA A 60 -4.13 -9.37 5.87
C ALA A 60 -4.70 -8.98 4.50
N LEU A 61 -5.90 -8.41 4.46
CA LEU A 61 -6.53 -7.96 3.21
C LEU A 61 -5.69 -6.87 2.54
N ALA A 62 -5.30 -5.85 3.29
CA ALA A 62 -4.48 -4.76 2.78
C ALA A 62 -3.11 -5.26 2.31
N ALA A 63 -2.46 -6.11 3.10
CA ALA A 63 -1.17 -6.70 2.75
C ALA A 63 -1.25 -7.50 1.44
N LYS A 64 -2.27 -8.32 1.28
CA LYS A 64 -2.45 -9.13 0.07
C LYS A 64 -2.69 -8.28 -1.17
N ARG A 65 -3.45 -7.21 -1.04
CA ARG A 65 -3.67 -6.26 -2.15
C ARG A 65 -2.37 -5.57 -2.57
N TRP A 66 -1.56 -5.12 -1.61
CA TRP A 66 -0.27 -4.50 -1.89
C TRP A 66 0.72 -5.48 -2.52
N ILE A 67 0.83 -6.69 -1.96
CA ILE A 67 1.68 -7.75 -2.51
C ILE A 67 1.29 -8.06 -3.95
N LYS A 68 0.00 -8.25 -4.21
CA LYS A 68 -0.51 -8.57 -5.55
C LYS A 68 -0.17 -7.47 -6.56
N LEU A 69 -0.33 -6.21 -6.17
CA LEU A 69 0.00 -5.07 -7.01
C LEU A 69 1.50 -5.03 -7.35
N ASN A 70 2.35 -5.18 -6.35
CA ASN A 70 3.80 -5.21 -6.57
C ASN A 70 4.21 -6.34 -7.52
N ILE A 71 3.66 -7.54 -7.33
CA ILE A 71 3.94 -8.69 -8.18
C ILE A 71 3.44 -8.46 -9.62
N HIS A 72 2.24 -7.90 -9.76
CA HIS A 72 1.66 -7.58 -11.07
C HIS A 72 2.55 -6.62 -11.85
N VAL A 73 2.97 -5.53 -11.22
CA VAL A 73 3.86 -4.55 -11.85
C VAL A 73 5.22 -5.17 -12.18
N TYR A 74 5.76 -5.98 -11.26
CA TYR A 74 7.03 -6.67 -11.50
C TYR A 74 6.96 -7.62 -12.71
N LYS A 75 5.89 -8.39 -12.84
CA LYS A 75 5.70 -9.28 -13.99
C LYS A 75 5.64 -8.52 -15.31
N ASN A 76 5.08 -7.31 -15.30
CA ASN A 76 4.94 -6.49 -16.51
C ASN A 76 6.18 -5.67 -16.84
N THR A 77 6.98 -5.27 -15.84
CA THR A 77 8.09 -4.32 -16.02
C THR A 77 9.44 -4.89 -15.65
N GLY A 78 9.50 -5.98 -14.87
CA GLY A 78 10.73 -6.48 -14.28
C GLY A 78 11.26 -5.62 -13.13
N LYS A 79 10.47 -4.68 -12.62
CA LYS A 79 10.91 -3.68 -11.64
C LYS A 79 9.97 -3.59 -10.44
N LEU A 80 10.55 -3.22 -9.29
CA LEU A 80 9.81 -2.77 -8.10
C LEU A 80 9.94 -1.25 -8.03
N MET A 81 8.83 -0.56 -7.81
CA MET A 81 8.72 0.89 -7.97
C MET A 81 8.81 1.63 -6.64
N GLU A 82 9.12 2.91 -6.73
CA GLU A 82 9.10 3.83 -5.60
C GLU A 82 7.71 3.93 -4.96
N LYS A 83 6.69 4.02 -5.80
CA LYS A 83 5.28 4.17 -5.43
C LYS A 83 4.39 3.47 -6.45
N TYR A 84 3.15 3.22 -6.09
CA TYR A 84 2.19 2.54 -6.96
C TYR A 84 0.85 3.27 -6.98
N ASN A 85 0.14 3.20 -8.11
CA ASN A 85 -1.25 3.61 -8.18
C ASN A 85 -2.11 2.51 -7.52
N VAL A 86 -2.58 2.75 -6.32
CA VAL A 86 -3.37 1.77 -5.56
C VAL A 86 -4.86 1.87 -5.85
N THR A 87 -5.30 2.95 -6.48
CA THR A 87 -6.70 3.17 -6.85
C THR A 87 -7.03 2.47 -8.16
N ASP A 88 -6.18 2.62 -9.17
CA ASP A 88 -6.29 1.88 -10.43
C ASP A 88 -5.02 1.05 -10.62
N VAL A 89 -5.13 -0.23 -10.31
CA VAL A 89 -3.99 -1.16 -10.30
C VAL A 89 -3.42 -1.45 -11.70
N ASN A 90 -4.09 -1.01 -12.75
CA ASN A 90 -3.63 -1.15 -14.12
C ASN A 90 -2.92 0.10 -14.65
N LYS A 91 -2.85 1.17 -13.87
CA LYS A 91 -2.17 2.41 -14.23
C LYS A 91 -0.89 2.61 -13.45
N GLU A 92 0.02 3.36 -14.05
CA GLU A 92 1.24 3.78 -13.35
C GLU A 92 0.91 4.81 -12.26
N ALA A 93 1.81 4.89 -11.27
CA ALA A 93 1.76 5.97 -10.29
C ALA A 93 2.02 7.31 -10.97
N GLY A 94 1.38 8.36 -10.50
CA GLY A 94 1.52 9.69 -11.07
C GLY A 94 1.88 10.74 -10.04
N GLY A 95 2.00 11.99 -10.53
CA GLY A 95 2.21 13.17 -9.70
C GLY A 95 3.64 13.43 -9.30
N GLY A 96 3.86 14.62 -8.75
CA GLY A 96 5.16 15.08 -8.28
C GLY A 96 6.02 15.71 -9.37
N GLU A 97 7.26 16.01 -8.99
CA GLU A 97 8.23 16.71 -9.86
C GLU A 97 8.91 15.79 -10.88
N TYR A 98 8.79 14.49 -10.70
CA TYR A 98 9.43 13.49 -11.56
C TYR A 98 8.52 12.27 -11.74
N GLY A 99 8.76 11.50 -12.79
CA GLY A 99 8.05 10.25 -13.03
C GLY A 99 8.38 9.18 -11.99
N GLY A 100 7.70 8.05 -12.08
CA GLY A 100 7.96 6.92 -11.20
C GLY A 100 9.40 6.42 -11.31
N GLN A 101 9.98 6.03 -10.18
CA GLN A 101 11.33 5.49 -10.11
C GLN A 101 11.31 4.03 -9.65
N ASP A 102 12.37 3.31 -9.91
CA ASP A 102 12.54 1.91 -9.52
C ASP A 102 13.77 1.70 -8.63
N GLY A 103 13.93 0.49 -8.13
CA GLY A 103 15.09 0.13 -7.31
C GLY A 103 15.07 0.68 -5.89
N PHE A 104 13.91 1.00 -5.36
CA PHE A 104 13.79 1.56 -4.01
C PHE A 104 13.84 0.47 -2.94
N GLY A 105 14.82 0.58 -2.05
CA GLY A 105 15.03 -0.38 -0.97
C GLY A 105 13.83 -0.54 -0.05
N TRP A 106 13.10 0.52 0.26
CA TRP A 106 11.92 0.41 1.12
C TRP A 106 10.80 -0.43 0.52
N THR A 107 10.59 -0.34 -0.81
CA THR A 107 9.60 -1.20 -1.49
C THR A 107 10.04 -2.67 -1.40
N ASN A 108 11.31 -2.93 -1.67
CA ASN A 108 11.88 -4.28 -1.63
C ASN A 108 11.75 -4.89 -0.22
N GLY A 109 12.15 -4.13 0.80
CA GLY A 109 12.12 -4.58 2.19
C GLY A 109 10.71 -4.83 2.70
N VAL A 110 9.78 -3.90 2.43
CA VAL A 110 8.39 -4.04 2.87
C VAL A 110 7.72 -5.22 2.16
N LEU A 111 7.90 -5.35 0.85
CA LEU A 111 7.33 -6.47 0.09
C LEU A 111 7.83 -7.82 0.63
N LEU A 112 9.13 -7.94 0.85
CA LEU A 112 9.71 -9.18 1.38
C LEU A 112 9.13 -9.52 2.75
N LYS A 113 9.02 -8.53 3.63
CA LYS A 113 8.46 -8.73 4.98
C LYS A 113 6.98 -9.11 4.92
N LEU A 114 6.19 -8.45 4.09
CA LEU A 114 4.77 -8.75 3.96
C LEU A 114 4.54 -10.16 3.38
N ILE A 115 5.33 -10.57 2.39
CA ILE A 115 5.28 -11.93 1.86
C ILE A 115 5.62 -12.94 2.96
N SER A 116 6.63 -12.67 3.76
CA SER A 116 7.01 -13.50 4.90
C SER A 116 5.86 -13.69 5.89
N MET A 117 5.08 -12.63 6.16
CA MET A 117 3.98 -12.66 7.12
C MET A 117 2.68 -13.23 6.55
N TYR A 118 2.36 -12.93 5.31
CA TYR A 118 1.03 -13.19 4.74
C TYR A 118 1.05 -14.12 3.52
N GLY A 119 2.20 -14.45 2.96
CA GLY A 119 2.34 -15.26 1.76
C GLY A 119 2.14 -14.44 0.48
N MET A 120 2.29 -15.11 -0.67
CA MET A 120 2.19 -14.47 -1.99
C MET A 120 0.78 -14.54 -2.59
N ASN A 121 -0.11 -15.32 -1.98
CA ASN A 121 -1.46 -15.57 -2.49
C ASN A 121 -2.54 -14.94 -1.61
#